data_d37f6b412bcc5be600162bc6063e97b9
#
_entry.id   d37f6b412bcc5be600162bc6063e97b9
#
_cell.length_a   1.000
_cell.length_b   1.000
_cell.length_c   1.000
_cell.angle_alpha   90.00
_cell.angle_beta   90.00
_cell.angle_gamma   90.00
#
_symmetry.space_group_name_H-M   'P 1'
#
loop_
_entity.id
_entity.type
_entity.pdbx_description
1 polymer ?
#
loop_
_entity_poly.entity_id
_entity_poly.type
_entity_poly.pdbx_seq_one_letter_code
_entity_poly.pdbx_strand_id
1 'polypeptide(L)'
;SGPYNHDHTVNIPDHLAGMDNYYNHSNYTGWQHWGQVMGNPLYRSPIYNTDGKIEVKDNRFIAYHLGFDGQPSDKFGYRVLASYQKGWGTYVLPFTKKHHNVSFMAEGSYHFLRRYTVKAAYGMDFGSTEMLGHNRGFQITLTRQGVVKF
;
A
#
# COMPACT_ATOMS: atom_id res chain seq x y z
N SER A 1 10.24 13.78 -3.94
CA SER A 1 9.92 15.02 -3.43
C SER A 1 11.15 15.82 -3.27
N GLY A 2 11.06 16.80 -3.60
CA GLY A 2 12.01 17.57 -3.47
C GLY A 2 12.05 18.48 -2.49
N PRO A 3 12.67 19.08 -2.26
CA PRO A 3 12.94 19.76 -1.38
C PRO A 3 12.64 20.88 -1.21
N TYR A 4 12.09 20.59 -0.81
CA TYR A 4 12.14 21.25 -0.13
C TYR A 4 12.48 22.44 -0.30
N ASN A 5 12.92 22.50 -0.84
CA ASN A 5 13.40 23.62 -1.07
C ASN A 5 12.96 24.19 -2.30
N HIS A 6 11.97 24.90 -2.14
CA HIS A 6 11.46 25.66 -3.22
C HIS A 6 12.31 26.86 -3.60
N ASP A 7 13.16 27.24 -2.70
CA ASP A 7 14.10 28.33 -2.95
C ASP A 7 15.45 27.74 -3.35
N HIS A 8 15.64 27.62 -4.63
CA HIS A 8 16.91 27.17 -5.20
C HIS A 8 18.06 28.15 -5.01
N THR A 9 17.80 29.29 -4.42
CA THR A 9 18.82 30.31 -4.17
C THR A 9 19.56 30.09 -2.85
N VAL A 10 18.96 29.33 -1.94
CA VAL A 10 19.53 29.04 -0.64
C VAL A 10 20.16 27.67 -0.64
N ASN A 11 21.48 27.63 -0.64
CA ASN A 11 22.22 26.40 -0.46
C ASN A 11 22.34 26.10 1.04
N ILE A 12 21.52 25.20 1.55
CA ILE A 12 21.59 24.74 2.94
C ILE A 12 22.45 23.49 2.97
N PRO A 13 23.66 23.54 3.54
CA PRO A 13 24.60 22.42 3.46
C PRO A 13 24.09 21.10 4.04
N ASP A 14 23.22 21.18 5.04
CA ASP A 14 22.68 20.00 5.72
C ASP A 14 21.32 19.58 5.18
N HIS A 15 20.87 20.19 4.09
CA HIS A 15 19.59 19.88 3.49
C HIS A 15 19.72 18.74 2.50
N LEU A 16 19.12 17.61 2.85
CA LEU A 16 19.12 16.43 1.99
C LEU A 16 17.89 16.43 1.08
N ALA A 17 18.11 16.13 -0.18
CA ALA A 17 17.01 15.91 -1.12
C ALA A 17 16.10 14.78 -0.60
N GLY A 18 14.77 14.96 -0.71
CA GLY A 18 13.81 13.98 -0.22
C GLY A 18 13.41 14.13 1.24
N MET A 19 13.83 15.16 1.92
CA MET A 19 13.36 15.48 3.27
C MET A 19 11.96 16.09 3.30
N ASP A 20 11.41 16.43 2.17
CA ASP A 20 10.11 17.06 2.11
C ASP A 20 9.02 16.19 2.69
N ASN A 21 8.17 16.83 3.42
CA ASN A 21 7.05 16.18 4.06
C ASN A 21 5.73 16.71 3.50
N TYR A 22 5.39 16.32 2.28
CA TYR A 22 4.14 16.72 1.63
C TYR A 22 2.88 16.26 2.36
N TYR A 23 3.01 15.28 3.24
CA TYR A 23 1.90 14.70 3.96
C TYR A 23 1.65 15.37 5.31
N ASN A 24 2.64 16.12 5.82
CA ASN A 24 2.54 16.83 7.08
C ASN A 24 2.99 18.28 6.88
N HIS A 25 2.07 19.21 7.01
CA HIS A 25 2.36 20.62 6.90
C HIS A 25 1.77 21.36 8.11
N SER A 26 2.42 22.43 8.54
CA SER A 26 1.99 23.18 9.74
C SER A 26 0.62 23.82 9.61
N ASN A 27 0.21 24.20 8.39
CA ASN A 27 -1.01 24.94 8.15
C ASN A 27 -2.17 24.10 7.59
N TYR A 28 -1.87 22.90 7.05
CA TYR A 28 -2.87 22.00 6.48
C TYR A 28 -2.39 20.56 6.51
N THR A 29 -3.30 19.62 6.37
CA THR A 29 -3.01 18.17 6.50
C THR A 29 -2.22 17.56 5.33
N GLY A 30 -1.87 18.34 4.31
CA GLY A 30 -1.12 17.85 3.16
C GLY A 30 -1.95 16.94 2.25
N TRP A 31 -1.29 15.98 1.60
CA TRP A 31 -1.90 15.05 0.64
C TRP A 31 -2.66 13.92 1.34
N GLN A 32 -3.70 14.29 2.07
CA GLN A 32 -4.54 13.38 2.82
C GLN A 32 -6.02 13.71 2.60
N HIS A 33 -6.87 12.70 2.66
CA HIS A 33 -8.31 12.84 2.62
C HIS A 33 -8.93 11.90 3.66
N TRP A 34 -9.68 12.47 4.61
CA TRP A 34 -10.30 11.71 5.72
C TRP A 34 -9.32 10.81 6.47
N GLY A 35 -8.10 11.29 6.72
CA GLY A 35 -7.06 10.54 7.41
C GLY A 35 -6.41 9.43 6.58
N GLN A 36 -6.69 9.38 5.28
CA GLN A 36 -6.04 8.47 4.35
C GLN A 36 -5.08 9.22 3.45
N VAL A 37 -3.90 8.65 3.24
CA VAL A 37 -2.89 9.18 2.33
C VAL A 37 -3.37 9.05 0.89
N MET A 38 -3.26 10.13 0.13
CA MET A 38 -3.50 10.13 -1.30
C MET A 38 -2.19 9.89 -2.06
N GLY A 39 -2.25 9.09 -3.09
CA GLY A 39 -1.13 8.80 -3.99
C GLY A 39 -0.43 7.49 -3.67
N ASN A 40 0.53 7.46 -2.77
CA ASN A 40 1.30 6.25 -2.50
C ASN A 40 0.62 5.36 -1.44
N PRO A 41 0.10 4.19 -1.81
CA PRO A 41 -0.60 3.30 -0.88
C PRO A 41 0.32 2.64 0.16
N LEU A 42 1.63 2.74 -0.02
CA LEU A 42 2.61 2.15 0.90
C LEU A 42 2.89 3.05 2.11
N TYR A 43 2.43 4.30 2.08
CA TYR A 43 2.52 5.16 3.25
C TYR A 43 1.44 4.80 4.26
N ARG A 44 1.83 4.80 5.54
CA ARG A 44 0.86 4.57 6.60
C ARG A 44 -0.07 5.76 6.75
N SER A 45 -1.33 5.54 6.47
CA SER A 45 -2.37 6.57 6.61
C SER A 45 -2.62 6.92 8.08
N PRO A 46 -2.85 8.21 8.38
CA PRO A 46 -3.10 8.67 9.75
C PRO A 46 -4.28 8.01 10.46
N ILE A 47 -5.25 7.49 9.72
CA ILE A 47 -6.39 6.76 10.29
C ILE A 47 -5.96 5.55 11.14
N TYR A 48 -4.76 5.03 10.90
CA TYR A 48 -4.20 3.91 11.65
C TYR A 48 -3.31 4.36 12.84
N ASN A 49 -3.22 5.67 13.10
CA ASN A 49 -2.48 6.16 14.23
C ASN A 49 -3.22 5.91 15.54
N THR A 50 -2.53 5.32 16.50
CA THR A 50 -3.11 4.99 17.80
C THR A 50 -3.24 6.20 18.73
N ASP A 51 -2.53 7.29 18.45
CA ASP A 51 -2.57 8.52 19.23
C ASP A 51 -3.59 9.56 18.73
N GLY A 52 -4.36 9.21 17.70
CA GLY A 52 -5.39 10.08 17.12
C GLY A 52 -4.87 11.30 16.35
N LYS A 53 -3.57 11.41 16.13
CA LYS A 53 -3.00 12.52 15.37
C LYS A 53 -3.15 12.30 13.88
N ILE A 54 -3.53 13.37 13.16
CA ILE A 54 -3.66 13.38 11.71
C ILE A 54 -2.31 13.76 11.09
N GLU A 55 -1.34 12.86 11.21
CA GLU A 55 -0.01 13.02 10.62
C GLU A 55 0.48 11.71 10.03
N VAL A 56 1.22 11.78 8.93
CA VAL A 56 1.87 10.60 8.32
C VAL A 56 3.18 10.36 9.05
N LYS A 57 3.21 9.30 9.86
CA LYS A 57 4.36 8.96 10.71
C LYS A 57 5.41 8.09 10.02
N ASP A 58 5.08 7.49 8.89
CA ASP A 58 5.98 6.62 8.16
C ASP A 58 5.92 6.93 6.66
N ASN A 59 6.90 7.69 6.18
CA ASN A 59 7.07 8.02 4.77
C ASN A 59 8.44 7.57 4.21
N ARG A 60 9.21 6.83 5.03
CA ARG A 60 10.49 6.26 4.64
C ARG A 60 10.44 4.76 4.73
N PHE A 61 10.41 4.11 3.60
CA PHE A 61 10.30 2.65 3.53
C PHE A 61 11.06 2.08 2.34
N ILE A 62 11.35 0.79 2.42
CA ILE A 62 11.75 -0.05 1.30
C ILE A 62 10.68 -1.11 1.15
N ALA A 63 10.21 -1.32 -0.06
CA ALA A 63 9.24 -2.35 -0.38
C ALA A 63 9.73 -3.22 -1.53
N TYR A 64 9.53 -4.51 -1.40
CA TYR A 64 9.77 -5.50 -2.44
C TYR A 64 8.46 -6.19 -2.75
N HIS A 65 8.15 -6.31 -4.03
CA HIS A 65 6.96 -6.98 -4.52
C HIS A 65 7.38 -8.09 -5.46
N LEU A 66 6.81 -9.26 -5.27
CA LEU A 66 7.00 -10.40 -6.13
C LEU A 66 5.64 -10.94 -6.53
N GLY A 67 5.44 -11.15 -7.81
CA GLY A 67 4.18 -11.65 -8.34
C GLY A 67 4.42 -12.77 -9.34
N PHE A 68 3.59 -13.79 -9.24
CA PHE A 68 3.51 -14.88 -10.20
C PHE A 68 2.07 -15.04 -10.61
N ASP A 69 1.83 -15.09 -11.90
CA ASP A 69 0.54 -15.43 -12.46
C ASP A 69 0.71 -16.45 -13.58
N GLY A 70 -0.30 -17.25 -13.78
CA GLY A 70 -0.27 -18.28 -14.79
C GLY A 70 -1.66 -18.80 -15.12
N GLN A 71 -1.77 -19.34 -16.32
CA GLN A 71 -2.98 -19.96 -16.82
C GLN A 71 -2.63 -21.33 -17.41
N PRO A 72 -2.51 -22.36 -16.55
CA PRO A 72 -2.11 -23.70 -17.00
C PRO A 72 -3.16 -24.37 -17.90
N SER A 73 -4.40 -23.85 -17.92
CA SER A 73 -5.43 -24.29 -18.86
C SER A 73 -6.38 -23.14 -19.18
N ASP A 74 -7.14 -23.26 -20.30
CA ASP A 74 -8.13 -22.26 -20.69
C ASP A 74 -9.24 -22.04 -19.64
N LYS A 75 -9.37 -22.95 -18.70
CA LYS A 75 -10.40 -22.90 -17.65
C LYS A 75 -9.87 -22.45 -16.31
N PHE A 76 -8.58 -22.56 -16.07
CA PHE A 76 -8.01 -22.31 -14.76
C PHE A 76 -6.87 -21.29 -14.84
N GLY A 77 -6.94 -20.26 -14.01
CA GLY A 77 -5.87 -19.28 -13.83
C GLY A 77 -5.56 -19.11 -12.35
N TYR A 78 -4.32 -18.76 -12.05
CA TYR A 78 -3.89 -18.43 -10.69
C TYR A 78 -3.01 -17.19 -10.69
N ARG A 79 -3.01 -16.50 -9.56
CA ARG A 79 -2.13 -15.37 -9.26
C ARG A 79 -1.69 -15.44 -7.81
N VAL A 80 -0.41 -15.25 -7.59
CA VAL A 80 0.19 -15.17 -6.26
C VAL A 80 1.01 -13.91 -6.19
N LEU A 81 0.75 -13.09 -5.17
CA LEU A 81 1.47 -11.86 -4.90
C LEU A 81 2.04 -11.92 -3.50
N ALA A 82 3.29 -11.53 -3.36
CA ALA A 82 3.95 -11.37 -2.08
C ALA A 82 4.60 -9.98 -2.03
N SER A 83 4.45 -9.33 -0.90
CA SER A 83 5.01 -8.00 -0.67
C SER A 83 5.71 -7.97 0.68
N TYR A 84 6.87 -7.39 0.71
CA TYR A 84 7.62 -7.12 1.93
C TYR A 84 7.87 -5.61 2.01
N GLN A 85 7.52 -5.02 3.13
CA GLN A 85 7.75 -3.61 3.40
C GLN A 85 8.46 -3.43 4.73
N LYS A 86 9.43 -2.52 4.75
CA LYS A 86 10.14 -2.11 5.95
C LYS A 86 10.14 -0.60 6.05
N GLY A 87 9.60 -0.08 7.14
CA GLY A 87 9.49 1.35 7.42
C GLY A 87 10.47 1.82 8.49
N TRP A 88 10.88 3.09 8.39
CA TRP A 88 11.79 3.76 9.34
C TRP A 88 11.19 5.00 9.98
N GLY A 89 9.93 5.30 9.70
CA GLY A 89 9.30 6.55 10.15
C GLY A 89 9.57 7.71 9.20
N THR A 90 9.52 8.94 9.72
CA THR A 90 9.86 10.14 8.95
C THR A 90 11.35 10.46 9.11
N TYR A 91 11.85 11.37 8.28
CA TYR A 91 13.23 11.81 8.38
C TYR A 91 13.51 12.55 9.69
N VAL A 92 12.56 13.36 10.14
CA VAL A 92 12.68 14.19 11.36
C VAL A 92 12.45 13.38 12.62
N LEU A 93 11.52 12.40 12.55
CA LEU A 93 11.16 11.52 13.66
C LEU A 93 11.30 10.06 13.25
N PRO A 94 12.53 9.55 13.17
CA PRO A 94 12.75 8.14 12.85
C PRO A 94 12.23 7.24 13.96
N PHE A 95 11.66 6.10 13.59
CA PHE A 95 11.25 5.11 14.59
C PHE A 95 12.45 4.49 15.29
N THR A 96 12.35 4.32 16.60
CA THR A 96 13.35 3.62 17.41
C THR A 96 13.46 2.14 17.00
N LYS A 97 12.33 1.54 16.64
CA LYS A 97 12.25 0.17 16.09
C LYS A 97 11.73 0.23 14.66
N LYS A 98 12.41 -0.46 13.77
CA LYS A 98 11.98 -0.59 12.38
C LYS A 98 10.73 -1.47 12.31
N HIS A 99 9.75 -1.02 11.52
CA HIS A 99 8.52 -1.78 11.29
C HIS A 99 8.66 -2.63 10.05
N HIS A 100 8.13 -3.84 10.12
CA HIS A 100 8.10 -4.79 9.00
C HIS A 100 6.66 -5.18 8.73
N ASN A 101 6.32 -5.26 7.47
CA ASN A 101 5.06 -5.81 7.01
C ASN A 101 5.30 -6.80 5.87
N VAL A 102 4.69 -7.95 5.95
CA VAL A 102 4.68 -8.96 4.91
C VAL A 102 3.24 -9.21 4.51
N SER A 103 2.93 -9.00 3.25
CA SER A 103 1.61 -9.23 2.70
C SER A 103 1.68 -10.36 1.67
N PHE A 104 0.73 -11.24 1.72
CA PHE A 104 0.58 -12.34 0.79
C PHE A 104 -0.84 -12.39 0.27
N MET A 105 -1.00 -12.58 -1.04
CA MET A 105 -2.29 -12.80 -1.67
C MET A 105 -2.19 -13.95 -2.67
N ALA A 106 -3.13 -14.85 -2.61
CA ALA A 106 -3.32 -15.89 -3.61
C ALA A 106 -4.74 -15.78 -4.19
N GLU A 107 -4.84 -15.80 -5.51
CA GLU A 107 -6.09 -15.77 -6.25
C GLU A 107 -6.13 -16.97 -7.20
N GLY A 108 -7.25 -17.67 -7.23
CA GLY A 108 -7.55 -18.68 -8.22
C GLY A 108 -8.79 -18.27 -9.02
N SER A 109 -8.77 -18.47 -10.32
CA SER A 109 -9.90 -18.24 -11.20
C SER A 109 -10.27 -19.50 -11.96
N TYR A 110 -11.54 -19.78 -12.06
CA TYR A 110 -12.08 -20.91 -12.80
C TYR A 110 -13.18 -20.47 -13.75
N HIS A 111 -13.00 -20.74 -15.03
CA HIS A 111 -13.97 -20.45 -16.08
C HIS A 111 -14.83 -21.68 -16.34
N PHE A 112 -16.14 -21.56 -16.14
CA PHE A 112 -17.06 -22.62 -16.45
C PHE A 112 -18.21 -22.11 -17.34
N LEU A 113 -18.71 -22.97 -18.20
CA LEU A 113 -19.82 -22.66 -19.09
C LEU A 113 -19.64 -21.39 -19.90
N ARG A 114 -18.53 -21.24 -20.62
CA ARG A 114 -18.20 -20.13 -21.55
C ARG A 114 -18.56 -18.69 -21.11
N ARG A 115 -19.42 -18.51 -20.10
CA ARG A 115 -19.95 -17.21 -19.66
C ARG A 115 -19.76 -16.92 -18.20
N TYR A 116 -19.36 -17.89 -17.40
CA TYR A 116 -19.21 -17.72 -15.96
C TYR A 116 -17.78 -17.91 -15.53
N THR A 117 -17.33 -17.03 -14.67
CA THR A 117 -16.02 -17.10 -14.04
C THR A 117 -16.19 -16.98 -12.54
N VAL A 118 -15.67 -17.93 -11.79
CA VAL A 118 -15.54 -17.85 -10.33
C VAL A 118 -14.11 -17.52 -10.02
N LYS A 119 -13.90 -16.51 -9.18
CA LYS A 119 -12.61 -16.17 -8.60
C LYS A 119 -12.69 -16.29 -7.09
N ALA A 120 -11.69 -16.90 -6.52
CA ALA A 120 -11.50 -16.94 -5.08
C ALA A 120 -10.14 -16.34 -4.76
N ALA A 121 -10.10 -15.39 -3.86
CA ALA A 121 -8.88 -14.75 -3.41
C ALA A 121 -8.76 -14.86 -1.89
N TYR A 122 -7.56 -15.10 -1.43
CA TYR A 122 -7.20 -15.11 -0.02
C TYR A 122 -5.99 -14.22 0.19
N GLY A 123 -6.10 -13.30 1.12
CA GLY A 123 -5.03 -12.39 1.49
C GLY A 123 -4.73 -12.47 2.97
N MET A 124 -3.47 -12.29 3.31
CA MET A 124 -3.01 -12.18 4.68
C MET A 124 -1.88 -11.17 4.80
N ASP A 125 -1.92 -10.40 5.88
CA ASP A 125 -0.90 -9.45 6.25
C ASP A 125 -0.31 -9.85 7.60
N PHE A 126 1.01 -9.88 7.65
CA PHE A 126 1.78 -10.08 8.86
C PHE A 126 2.65 -8.85 9.07
N GLY A 127 2.26 -8.01 10.01
CA GLY A 127 2.99 -6.79 10.31
C GLY A 127 3.32 -6.65 11.78
N SER A 128 4.20 -5.73 12.11
CA SER A 128 4.33 -5.31 13.50
C SER A 128 3.00 -4.70 13.96
N THR A 129 2.64 -4.95 15.20
CA THR A 129 1.36 -4.51 15.79
C THR A 129 1.13 -3.00 15.67
N GLU A 130 2.21 -2.24 15.52
CA GLU A 130 2.19 -0.79 15.39
C GLU A 130 1.89 -0.30 13.96
N MET A 131 1.98 -1.18 12.94
CA MET A 131 1.58 -0.81 11.57
C MET A 131 0.15 -1.21 11.27
N LEU A 132 -0.06 -2.46 10.89
CA LEU A 132 -1.35 -2.97 10.44
C LEU A 132 -1.79 -4.22 11.23
N GLY A 133 -0.92 -4.74 12.09
CA GLY A 133 -1.15 -5.98 12.83
C GLY A 133 -1.25 -7.19 11.89
N HIS A 134 -2.05 -8.17 12.32
CA HIS A 134 -2.31 -9.37 11.55
C HIS A 134 -3.72 -9.32 10.98
N ASN A 135 -3.83 -9.22 9.66
CA ASN A 135 -5.11 -9.18 8.97
C ASN A 135 -5.22 -10.36 8.02
N ARG A 136 -6.44 -10.85 7.85
CA ARG A 136 -6.76 -11.91 6.90
C ARG A 136 -8.05 -11.54 6.18
N GLY A 137 -8.09 -11.80 4.89
CA GLY A 137 -9.25 -11.54 4.07
C GLY A 137 -9.50 -12.65 3.09
N PHE A 138 -10.77 -12.91 2.82
CA PHE A 138 -11.22 -13.86 1.83
C PHE A 138 -12.28 -13.20 0.95
N GLN A 139 -12.17 -13.40 -0.36
CA GLN A 139 -13.12 -12.86 -1.32
C GLN A 139 -13.50 -13.93 -2.34
N ILE A 140 -14.78 -14.03 -2.61
CA ILE A 140 -15.30 -14.80 -3.76
C ILE A 140 -15.99 -13.83 -4.71
N THR A 141 -15.70 -13.95 -5.99
CA THR A 141 -16.31 -13.16 -7.05
C THR A 141 -16.89 -14.09 -8.10
N LEU A 142 -18.16 -13.92 -8.41
CA LEU A 142 -18.81 -14.59 -9.52
C LEU A 142 -19.07 -13.56 -10.61
N THR A 143 -18.49 -13.79 -11.78
CA THR A 143 -18.67 -12.92 -12.95
C THR A 143 -19.41 -13.68 -14.04
N ARG A 144 -20.45 -13.05 -14.58
CA ARG A 144 -21.15 -13.50 -15.78
C ARG A 144 -20.87 -12.53 -16.93
N GLN A 145 -20.32 -13.02 -18.00
CA GLN A 145 -20.16 -12.25 -19.24
C GLN A 145 -21.40 -12.45 -20.11
N GLY A 146 -22.00 -11.35 -20.55
CA GLY A 146 -23.14 -11.36 -21.44
C GLY A 146 -23.14 -10.13 -22.34
N VAL A 147 -23.57 -10.29 -23.58
CA VAL A 147 -23.83 -9.17 -24.48
C VAL A 147 -25.31 -8.82 -24.36
N VAL A 148 -25.59 -7.62 -23.85
CA VAL A 148 -26.94 -7.07 -23.90
C VAL A 148 -27.12 -6.52 -25.32
N LYS A 149 -27.93 -7.20 -26.12
CA LYS A 149 -28.41 -6.63 -27.39
C LYS A 149 -29.65 -5.79 -27.05
N PHE A 150 -29.54 -4.52 -27.29
CA PHE A 150 -30.68 -3.60 -27.31
C PHE A 150 -31.37 -3.67 -28.66
#